data_ae0495ac46d7e5b35487b32ce20c50c2
#
_entry.id   ae0495ac46d7e5b35487b32ce20c50c2
#
_cell.length_a   1.000
_cell.length_b   1.000
_cell.length_c   1.000
_cell.angle_alpha   90.00
_cell.angle_beta   90.00
_cell.angle_gamma   90.00
#
_symmetry.space_group_name_H-M   'P 1'
#
loop_
_entity.id
_entity.type
_entity.pdbx_description
1 polymer ?
#
loop_
_entity_poly.entity_id
_entity_poly.type
_entity_poly.pdbx_seq_one_letter_code
_entity_poly.pdbx_strand_id
1 'polypeptide(L)'
;MQNNKKNFYLDSLEVLKSNFPEESIYSLEKSLETLICTNVINDMDTIVQWYEERIKLDKASVNFVSIKELDKWNFNEQDELVHDSDQFFKIVGVQIRNAKSREVQNLGWDQPFISEVNSVGGLLGLIRTKIDELPHYLVEAKFEPGNYNKILLSPTLQATFSNINQAHKGRKPYYYEFFEDYEKTENYLFNNWLTEDG
;
A
#
# COMPACT_ATOMS: atom_id res chain seq x y z
N MET A 1 16.31 -23.77 -18.66
CA MET A 1 15.68 -22.49 -19.04
C MET A 1 15.96 -21.37 -18.04
N GLN A 2 15.81 -21.58 -16.75
CA GLN A 2 16.05 -20.55 -15.71
C GLN A 2 17.48 -19.97 -15.70
N ASN A 3 18.51 -20.84 -15.79
CA ASN A 3 19.91 -20.36 -15.83
C ASN A 3 20.22 -19.40 -16.99
N ASN A 4 19.58 -19.60 -18.15
CA ASN A 4 19.81 -18.70 -19.29
C ASN A 4 19.21 -17.31 -19.06
N LYS A 5 18.07 -17.20 -18.37
CA LYS A 5 17.46 -15.90 -18.05
C LYS A 5 18.24 -15.12 -17.00
N LYS A 6 18.74 -15.84 -15.97
CA LYS A 6 19.62 -15.25 -14.94
C LYS A 6 20.89 -14.70 -15.56
N ASN A 7 21.59 -15.48 -16.36
CA ASN A 7 22.80 -15.05 -17.03
C ASN A 7 22.53 -13.84 -17.93
N PHE A 8 21.45 -13.87 -18.70
CA PHE A 8 21.07 -12.75 -19.55
C PHE A 8 20.81 -11.48 -18.74
N TYR A 9 20.14 -11.57 -17.58
CA TYR A 9 19.94 -10.43 -16.68
C TYR A 9 21.27 -9.86 -16.17
N LEU A 10 22.17 -10.73 -15.68
CA LEU A 10 23.45 -10.31 -15.11
C LEU A 10 24.37 -9.70 -16.18
N ASP A 11 24.46 -10.32 -17.35
CA ASP A 11 25.24 -9.81 -18.49
C ASP A 11 24.71 -8.45 -18.96
N SER A 12 23.36 -8.31 -19.03
CA SER A 12 22.73 -7.05 -19.40
C SER A 12 22.98 -5.95 -18.37
N LEU A 13 23.00 -6.30 -17.07
CA LEU A 13 23.30 -5.35 -16.00
C LEU A 13 24.75 -4.86 -16.08
N GLU A 14 25.69 -5.73 -16.40
CA GLU A 14 27.10 -5.40 -16.61
C GLU A 14 27.29 -4.43 -17.79
N VAL A 15 26.59 -4.68 -18.88
CA VAL A 15 26.58 -3.79 -20.05
C VAL A 15 26.02 -2.41 -19.69
N LEU A 16 24.92 -2.36 -18.95
CA LEU A 16 24.33 -1.10 -18.50
C LEU A 16 25.28 -0.33 -17.58
N LYS A 17 25.89 -0.99 -16.60
CA LYS A 17 26.89 -0.36 -15.70
C LYS A 17 28.04 0.27 -16.49
N SER A 18 28.53 -0.43 -17.51
CA SER A 18 29.63 0.05 -18.33
C SER A 18 29.27 1.28 -19.17
N ASN A 19 28.01 1.36 -19.64
CA ASN A 19 27.53 2.46 -20.48
C ASN A 19 26.98 3.65 -19.68
N PHE A 20 26.52 3.39 -18.44
CA PHE A 20 25.93 4.40 -17.56
C PHE A 20 26.56 4.37 -16.17
N PRO A 21 27.88 4.67 -16.06
CA PRO A 21 28.62 4.53 -14.81
C PRO A 21 28.16 5.50 -13.70
N GLU A 22 27.50 6.61 -14.05
CA GLU A 22 26.98 7.60 -13.09
C GLU A 22 25.62 7.21 -12.52
N GLU A 23 24.93 6.23 -13.12
CA GLU A 23 23.64 5.78 -12.63
C GLU A 23 23.79 4.82 -11.44
N SER A 24 22.85 4.92 -10.50
CA SER A 24 22.81 3.99 -9.39
C SER A 24 22.52 2.56 -9.87
N ILE A 25 23.14 1.58 -9.22
CA ILE A 25 22.89 0.16 -9.53
C ILE A 25 21.40 -0.18 -9.43
N TYR A 26 20.67 0.43 -8.49
CA TYR A 26 19.23 0.25 -8.31
C TYR A 26 18.43 0.75 -9.52
N SER A 27 18.76 1.94 -10.06
CA SER A 27 18.10 2.47 -11.26
C SER A 27 18.29 1.56 -12.47
N LEU A 28 19.52 1.04 -12.66
CA LEU A 28 19.81 0.10 -13.75
C LEU A 28 19.08 -1.22 -13.59
N GLU A 29 19.10 -1.81 -12.41
CA GLU A 29 18.34 -3.03 -12.10
C GLU A 29 16.86 -2.85 -12.36
N LYS A 30 16.26 -1.75 -11.88
CA LYS A 30 14.84 -1.45 -12.06
C LYS A 30 14.46 -1.31 -13.54
N SER A 31 15.33 -0.73 -14.36
CA SER A 31 15.13 -0.66 -15.82
C SER A 31 15.13 -2.05 -16.46
N LEU A 32 15.98 -2.95 -16.01
CA LEU A 32 16.02 -4.33 -16.49
C LEU A 32 14.80 -5.17 -16.02
N GLU A 33 14.37 -4.98 -14.80
CA GLU A 33 13.20 -5.69 -14.24
C GLU A 33 11.93 -5.48 -15.08
N THR A 34 11.78 -4.30 -15.68
CA THR A 34 10.64 -4.02 -16.57
C THR A 34 10.71 -4.75 -17.92
N LEU A 35 11.90 -5.14 -18.34
CA LEU A 35 12.15 -5.77 -19.65
C LEU A 35 12.33 -7.28 -19.57
N ILE A 36 12.86 -7.75 -18.45
CA ILE A 36 13.26 -9.15 -18.26
C ILE A 36 12.46 -9.75 -17.12
N CYS A 37 11.43 -10.51 -17.44
CA CYS A 37 10.72 -11.30 -16.45
C CYS A 37 11.55 -12.54 -16.08
N THR A 38 12.13 -12.51 -14.88
CA THR A 38 12.89 -13.63 -14.31
C THR A 38 12.08 -14.30 -13.19
N ASN A 39 11.27 -15.28 -13.52
CA ASN A 39 10.56 -16.07 -12.52
C ASN A 39 11.53 -17.06 -11.88
N VAL A 40 12.09 -16.75 -10.73
CA VAL A 40 13.13 -17.58 -10.09
C VAL A 40 12.55 -18.48 -9.01
N ILE A 41 11.68 -17.95 -8.14
CA ILE A 41 11.09 -18.73 -7.05
C ILE A 41 9.69 -19.19 -7.42
N ASN A 42 8.85 -18.26 -7.85
CA ASN A 42 7.47 -18.52 -8.18
C ASN A 42 7.20 -18.10 -9.63
N ASP A 43 6.71 -19.02 -10.45
CA ASP A 43 6.13 -18.62 -11.73
C ASP A 43 4.74 -17.96 -11.54
N MET A 44 4.23 -17.36 -12.58
CA MET A 44 2.96 -16.64 -12.51
C MET A 44 1.79 -17.56 -12.15
N ASP A 45 1.80 -18.80 -12.67
CA ASP A 45 0.73 -19.78 -12.40
C ASP A 45 0.72 -20.17 -10.92
N THR A 46 1.88 -20.37 -10.32
CA THR A 46 2.03 -20.62 -8.88
C THR A 46 1.51 -19.45 -8.05
N ILE A 47 1.82 -18.20 -8.45
CA ILE A 47 1.34 -17.00 -7.74
C ILE A 47 -0.19 -16.89 -7.84
N VAL A 48 -0.76 -17.08 -9.02
CA VAL A 48 -2.20 -17.04 -9.25
C VAL A 48 -2.91 -18.12 -8.43
N GLN A 49 -2.40 -19.35 -8.46
CA GLN A 49 -2.97 -20.44 -7.67
C GLN A 49 -2.94 -20.12 -6.17
N TRP A 50 -1.81 -19.68 -5.65
CA TRP A 50 -1.68 -19.26 -4.26
C TRP A 50 -2.67 -18.15 -3.89
N TYR A 51 -2.83 -17.14 -4.74
CA TYR A 51 -3.75 -16.04 -4.52
C TYR A 51 -5.21 -16.51 -4.49
N GLU A 52 -5.62 -17.37 -5.46
CA GLU A 52 -6.96 -17.96 -5.47
C GLU A 52 -7.25 -18.82 -4.24
N GLU A 53 -6.24 -19.56 -3.75
CA GLU A 53 -6.36 -20.32 -2.52
C GLU A 53 -6.58 -19.41 -1.29
N ARG A 54 -5.89 -18.25 -1.22
CA ARG A 54 -6.12 -17.26 -0.15
C ARG A 54 -7.55 -16.74 -0.17
N ILE A 55 -8.08 -16.42 -1.33
CA ILE A 55 -9.49 -15.99 -1.48
C ILE A 55 -10.45 -17.09 -1.00
N LYS A 56 -10.22 -18.34 -1.39
CA LYS A 56 -11.09 -19.48 -0.99
C LYS A 56 -11.03 -19.79 0.50
N LEU A 57 -9.87 -19.60 1.13
CA LEU A 57 -9.67 -19.87 2.56
C LEU A 57 -10.16 -18.75 3.46
N ASP A 58 -10.37 -17.56 2.92
CA ASP A 58 -10.88 -16.44 3.69
C ASP A 58 -12.32 -16.64 4.12
N LYS A 59 -12.54 -16.51 5.43
CA LYS A 59 -13.88 -16.67 6.06
C LYS A 59 -14.48 -15.33 6.48
N ALA A 60 -13.82 -14.22 6.24
CA ALA A 60 -14.34 -12.91 6.59
C ALA A 60 -15.63 -12.60 5.81
N SER A 61 -16.58 -12.02 6.49
CA SER A 61 -17.82 -11.51 5.89
C SER A 61 -17.88 -9.99 6.02
N VAL A 62 -18.38 -9.33 4.98
CA VAL A 62 -18.64 -7.90 5.00
C VAL A 62 -20.13 -7.69 4.83
N ASN A 63 -20.76 -7.06 5.80
CA ASN A 63 -22.21 -6.80 5.80
C ASN A 63 -22.44 -5.29 5.89
N PHE A 64 -23.36 -4.78 5.09
CA PHE A 64 -23.85 -3.42 5.23
C PHE A 64 -24.84 -3.34 6.38
N VAL A 65 -24.58 -2.45 7.31
CA VAL A 65 -25.45 -2.18 8.46
C VAL A 65 -25.74 -0.68 8.54
N SER A 66 -26.73 -0.30 9.33
CA SER A 66 -26.95 1.12 9.61
C SER A 66 -25.75 1.71 10.34
N ILE A 67 -25.37 2.93 9.99
CA ILE A 67 -24.31 3.67 10.71
C ILE A 67 -24.62 3.76 12.21
N LYS A 68 -25.89 3.83 12.58
CA LYS A 68 -26.34 3.89 13.99
C LYS A 68 -26.18 2.58 14.76
N GLU A 69 -25.92 1.48 14.06
CA GLU A 69 -25.70 0.14 14.64
C GLU A 69 -24.20 -0.19 14.78
N LEU A 70 -23.31 0.72 14.39
CA LEU A 70 -21.87 0.52 14.52
C LEU A 70 -21.45 0.59 16.00
N ASP A 71 -20.76 -0.44 16.46
CA ASP A 71 -20.22 -0.48 17.83
C ASP A 71 -19.11 0.58 17.97
N LYS A 72 -19.18 1.38 19.05
CA LYS A 72 -18.22 2.43 19.40
C LYS A 72 -18.11 3.60 18.44
N TRP A 73 -19.01 3.73 17.49
CA TRP A 73 -19.10 4.88 16.60
C TRP A 73 -20.36 5.69 16.93
N ASN A 74 -20.20 6.97 17.21
CA ASN A 74 -21.28 7.86 17.63
C ASN A 74 -21.18 9.21 16.95
N PHE A 75 -22.30 9.91 16.87
CA PHE A 75 -22.31 11.31 16.47
C PHE A 75 -21.95 12.18 17.68
N ASN A 76 -20.95 13.07 17.52
CA ASN A 76 -20.59 14.06 18.53
C ASN A 76 -21.54 15.27 18.49
N GLU A 77 -21.28 16.29 19.32
CA GLU A 77 -22.07 17.53 19.40
C GLU A 77 -22.04 18.37 18.10
N GLN A 78 -21.10 18.13 17.21
CA GLN A 78 -20.94 18.77 15.91
C GLN A 78 -21.56 17.95 14.77
N ASP A 79 -22.32 16.90 15.08
CA ASP A 79 -22.87 15.93 14.11
C ASP A 79 -21.80 15.22 13.25
N GLU A 80 -20.56 15.12 13.74
CA GLU A 80 -19.52 14.33 13.12
C GLU A 80 -19.61 12.89 13.62
N LEU A 81 -19.40 11.89 12.73
CA LEU A 81 -19.28 10.50 13.14
C LEU A 81 -17.86 10.24 13.63
N VAL A 82 -17.74 9.86 14.89
CA VAL A 82 -16.46 9.65 15.59
C VAL A 82 -16.44 8.31 16.32
N HIS A 83 -15.24 7.74 16.51
CA HIS A 83 -15.05 6.57 17.35
C HIS A 83 -14.83 6.98 18.80
N ASP A 84 -15.36 6.21 19.76
CA ASP A 84 -15.28 6.48 21.22
C ASP A 84 -13.85 6.69 21.74
N SER A 85 -12.85 6.15 21.08
CA SER A 85 -11.43 6.31 21.48
C SER A 85 -10.79 7.60 20.98
N ASP A 86 -11.42 8.31 20.07
CA ASP A 86 -10.86 9.51 19.41
C ASP A 86 -9.47 9.28 18.77
N GLN A 87 -9.23 8.09 18.24
CA GLN A 87 -7.91 7.67 17.70
C GLN A 87 -7.93 7.22 16.25
N PHE A 88 -9.08 7.21 15.62
CA PHE A 88 -9.23 6.81 14.22
C PHE A 88 -9.56 8.02 13.35
N PHE A 89 -10.18 7.78 12.22
CA PHE A 89 -10.75 8.85 11.41
C PHE A 89 -12.10 9.29 11.97
N LYS A 90 -12.56 10.44 11.52
CA LYS A 90 -13.94 10.90 11.68
C LYS A 90 -14.55 11.19 10.31
N ILE A 91 -15.87 11.17 10.22
CA ILE A 91 -16.58 11.61 9.02
C ILE A 91 -17.21 12.97 9.32
N VAL A 92 -16.84 13.95 8.50
CA VAL A 92 -17.28 15.34 8.60
C VAL A 92 -18.00 15.75 7.33
N GLY A 93 -18.81 16.80 7.38
CA GLY A 93 -19.34 17.46 6.20
C GLY A 93 -18.34 18.50 5.67
N VAL A 94 -18.04 18.48 4.37
CA VAL A 94 -17.28 19.56 3.73
C VAL A 94 -18.12 20.24 2.69
N GLN A 95 -17.96 21.55 2.60
CA GLN A 95 -18.63 22.41 1.64
C GLN A 95 -17.59 23.05 0.73
N ILE A 96 -17.63 22.70 -0.55
CA ILE A 96 -16.78 23.25 -1.58
C ILE A 96 -17.54 24.36 -2.29
N ARG A 97 -16.91 25.52 -2.43
CA ARG A 97 -17.47 26.67 -3.13
C ARG A 97 -16.45 27.27 -4.10
N ASN A 98 -16.95 27.84 -5.20
CA ASN A 98 -16.12 28.48 -6.23
C ASN A 98 -15.06 27.59 -6.87
N ALA A 99 -15.22 26.27 -6.80
CA ALA A 99 -14.34 25.34 -7.47
C ALA A 99 -14.56 25.41 -8.98
N LYS A 100 -13.51 25.69 -9.72
CA LYS A 100 -13.49 25.56 -11.18
C LYS A 100 -13.03 24.15 -11.53
N SER A 101 -13.94 23.19 -11.48
CA SER A 101 -13.66 21.83 -11.90
C SER A 101 -14.33 21.52 -13.24
N ARG A 102 -13.85 20.48 -13.93
CA ARG A 102 -14.46 20.02 -15.19
C ARG A 102 -15.83 19.39 -14.95
N GLU A 103 -16.02 18.81 -13.77
CA GLU A 103 -17.20 18.01 -13.40
C GLU A 103 -18.34 18.89 -12.89
N VAL A 104 -18.02 20.00 -12.21
CA VAL A 104 -19.00 20.86 -11.57
C VAL A 104 -18.81 22.31 -12.03
N GLN A 105 -19.71 22.76 -12.90
CA GLN A 105 -19.67 24.12 -13.42
C GLN A 105 -20.14 25.14 -12.36
N ASN A 106 -19.21 25.88 -11.77
CA ASN A 106 -19.41 27.14 -11.04
C ASN A 106 -20.14 27.13 -9.68
N LEU A 107 -20.60 25.99 -9.17
CA LEU A 107 -21.45 26.00 -7.98
C LEU A 107 -20.79 25.40 -6.73
N GLY A 108 -19.82 24.55 -6.89
CA GLY A 108 -19.33 23.72 -5.79
C GLY A 108 -20.32 22.61 -5.41
N TRP A 109 -20.03 21.89 -4.36
CA TRP A 109 -20.84 20.79 -3.84
C TRP A 109 -20.61 20.60 -2.35
N ASP A 110 -21.44 19.80 -1.73
CA ASP A 110 -21.32 19.35 -0.34
C ASP A 110 -21.18 17.84 -0.33
N GLN A 111 -20.28 17.30 0.51
CA GLN A 111 -20.08 15.86 0.62
C GLN A 111 -19.58 15.48 2.00
N PRO A 112 -19.81 14.21 2.42
CA PRO A 112 -19.08 13.64 3.54
C PRO A 112 -17.61 13.50 3.18
N PHE A 113 -16.75 13.66 4.17
CA PHE A 113 -15.30 13.59 4.05
C PHE A 113 -14.71 12.82 5.22
N ILE A 114 -13.75 11.97 4.93
CA ILE A 114 -12.98 11.25 5.95
C ILE A 114 -11.84 12.17 6.40
N SER A 115 -11.83 12.48 7.69
CA SER A 115 -10.78 13.28 8.32
C SER A 115 -10.04 12.44 9.33
N GLU A 116 -8.74 12.30 9.18
CA GLU A 116 -7.92 11.58 10.16
C GLU A 116 -7.77 12.38 11.46
N VAL A 117 -7.72 11.66 12.59
CA VAL A 117 -7.56 12.23 13.93
C VAL A 117 -6.14 11.94 14.41
N ASN A 118 -5.44 12.96 14.88
CA ASN A 118 -4.12 12.90 15.53
C ASN A 118 -2.93 12.38 14.70
N SER A 119 -3.12 11.61 13.68
CA SER A 119 -2.02 10.98 12.91
C SER A 119 -2.39 10.89 11.44
N VAL A 120 -2.02 11.89 10.67
CA VAL A 120 -2.30 11.96 9.23
C VAL A 120 -1.35 11.04 8.47
N GLY A 121 -1.93 10.19 7.61
CA GLY A 121 -1.17 9.35 6.68
C GLY A 121 -0.82 7.96 7.21
N GLY A 122 0.09 7.33 6.51
CA GLY A 122 0.53 5.97 6.79
C GLY A 122 1.79 5.60 6.01
N LEU A 123 2.14 4.33 6.07
CA LEU A 123 3.27 3.77 5.36
C LEU A 123 2.80 2.76 4.30
N LEU A 124 3.30 2.94 3.08
CA LEU A 124 3.29 1.94 2.03
C LEU A 124 4.72 1.46 1.85
N GLY A 125 5.02 0.24 2.25
CA GLY A 125 6.36 -0.30 2.24
C GLY A 125 6.47 -1.57 1.40
N LEU A 126 7.49 -1.64 0.54
CA LEU A 126 7.78 -2.81 -0.26
C LEU A 126 9.21 -3.29 0.02
N ILE A 127 9.33 -4.49 0.57
CA ILE A 127 10.64 -5.12 0.77
C ILE A 127 11.11 -5.69 -0.55
N ARG A 128 12.31 -5.29 -0.95
CA ARG A 128 13.06 -5.85 -2.06
C ARG A 128 14.30 -6.57 -1.55
N THR A 129 14.52 -7.77 -2.01
CA THR A 129 15.71 -8.56 -1.69
C THR A 129 16.30 -9.20 -2.96
N LYS A 130 17.51 -9.73 -2.86
CA LYS A 130 18.10 -10.53 -3.93
C LYS A 130 18.14 -12.00 -3.51
N ILE A 131 17.62 -12.87 -4.36
CA ILE A 131 17.70 -14.31 -4.23
C ILE A 131 18.38 -14.82 -5.50
N ASP A 132 19.48 -15.53 -5.34
CA ASP A 132 20.32 -15.94 -6.47
C ASP A 132 20.71 -14.75 -7.38
N GLU A 133 21.07 -13.60 -6.78
CA GLU A 133 21.44 -12.34 -7.43
C GLU A 133 20.31 -11.64 -8.19
N LEU A 134 19.12 -12.22 -8.26
CA LEU A 134 17.96 -11.64 -8.91
C LEU A 134 17.05 -10.92 -7.92
N PRO A 135 16.45 -9.78 -8.30
CA PRO A 135 15.57 -9.03 -7.44
C PRO A 135 14.24 -9.75 -7.23
N HIS A 136 13.79 -9.74 -6.00
CA HIS A 136 12.51 -10.27 -5.56
C HIS A 136 11.80 -9.29 -4.66
N TYR A 137 10.48 -9.29 -4.70
CA TYR A 137 9.63 -8.43 -3.92
C TYR A 137 8.72 -9.26 -3.02
N LEU A 138 8.60 -8.86 -1.76
CA LEU A 138 7.68 -9.47 -0.81
C LEU A 138 6.35 -8.75 -0.86
N VAL A 139 5.30 -9.46 -1.24
CA VAL A 139 3.93 -8.96 -1.31
C VAL A 139 3.01 -9.73 -0.36
N GLU A 140 1.92 -9.14 0.05
CA GLU A 140 0.92 -9.71 0.94
C GLU A 140 -0.40 -9.94 0.17
N ALA A 141 -1.11 -11.02 0.49
CA ALA A 141 -2.51 -11.18 0.14
C ALA A 141 -3.36 -10.61 1.28
N LYS A 142 -3.76 -9.35 1.17
CA LYS A 142 -4.37 -8.56 2.24
C LYS A 142 -5.88 -8.49 2.12
N PHE A 143 -6.56 -8.79 3.24
CA PHE A 143 -7.99 -8.56 3.37
C PHE A 143 -8.26 -7.07 3.67
N GLU A 144 -9.17 -6.49 2.92
CA GLU A 144 -9.78 -5.19 3.24
C GLU A 144 -11.26 -5.19 2.85
N PRO A 145 -12.16 -4.61 3.67
CA PRO A 145 -13.61 -4.65 3.42
C PRO A 145 -14.04 -4.07 2.08
N GLY A 146 -13.30 -3.07 1.56
CA GLY A 146 -13.59 -2.41 0.28
C GLY A 146 -13.07 -3.13 -0.96
N ASN A 147 -12.24 -4.15 -0.80
CA ASN A 147 -11.67 -4.86 -1.93
C ASN A 147 -12.71 -5.69 -2.68
N TYR A 148 -12.63 -5.73 -4.01
CA TYR A 148 -13.58 -6.43 -4.89
C TYR A 148 -13.80 -7.89 -4.49
N ASN A 149 -12.72 -8.65 -4.25
CA ASN A 149 -12.77 -10.03 -3.76
C ASN A 149 -12.38 -10.16 -2.29
N LYS A 150 -12.49 -9.08 -1.50
CA LYS A 150 -12.06 -8.95 -0.12
C LYS A 150 -10.55 -9.02 0.07
N ILE A 151 -9.82 -9.80 -0.74
CA ILE A 151 -8.37 -9.95 -0.70
C ILE A 151 -7.78 -9.41 -1.99
N LEU A 152 -6.76 -8.56 -1.88
CA LEU A 152 -5.93 -8.09 -2.99
C LEU A 152 -4.45 -8.28 -2.65
N LEU A 153 -3.61 -8.31 -3.70
CA LEU A 153 -2.17 -8.21 -3.53
C LEU A 153 -1.83 -6.79 -3.07
N SER A 154 -1.11 -6.71 -1.99
CA SER A 154 -0.69 -5.47 -1.33
C SER A 154 0.84 -5.43 -1.24
N PRO A 155 1.44 -4.24 -1.12
CA PRO A 155 2.83 -4.13 -0.68
C PRO A 155 3.07 -4.89 0.63
N THR A 156 4.34 -5.10 1.00
CA THR A 156 4.72 -5.79 2.24
C THR A 156 4.11 -5.16 3.48
N LEU A 157 4.04 -3.84 3.50
CA LEU A 157 3.41 -3.04 4.55
C LEU A 157 2.47 -2.02 3.92
N GLN A 158 1.24 -1.99 4.38
CA GLN A 158 0.27 -0.92 4.14
C GLN A 158 -0.49 -0.70 5.44
N ALA A 159 -0.19 0.40 6.11
CA ALA A 159 -0.80 0.69 7.41
C ALA A 159 -0.83 2.19 7.69
N THR A 160 -1.95 2.66 8.22
CA THR A 160 -2.05 4.03 8.77
C THR A 160 -1.20 4.18 10.02
N PHE A 161 -0.80 5.38 10.37
CA PHE A 161 -0.05 5.62 11.60
C PHE A 161 -0.85 5.25 12.85
N SER A 162 -2.16 5.36 12.84
CA SER A 162 -3.01 4.89 13.94
C SER A 162 -2.87 3.38 14.17
N ASN A 163 -2.77 2.57 13.10
CA ASN A 163 -2.53 1.14 13.19
C ASN A 163 -1.10 0.82 13.66
N ILE A 164 -0.12 1.53 13.16
CA ILE A 164 1.29 1.42 13.57
C ILE A 164 1.44 1.73 15.06
N ASN A 165 0.75 2.76 15.54
CA ASN A 165 0.72 3.18 16.94
C ASN A 165 -0.21 2.32 17.80
N GLN A 166 -0.78 1.25 17.25
CA GLN A 166 -1.62 0.29 17.96
C GLN A 166 -2.86 0.95 18.63
N ALA A 167 -3.45 1.97 18.01
CA ALA A 167 -4.65 2.64 18.49
C ALA A 167 -5.80 1.65 18.80
N HIS A 168 -5.89 0.57 18.06
CA HIS A 168 -6.85 -0.52 18.21
C HIS A 168 -6.41 -1.59 19.24
N LYS A 169 -5.27 -1.38 19.96
CA LYS A 169 -4.69 -2.32 20.94
C LYS A 169 -4.34 -3.70 20.37
N GLY A 170 -4.25 -3.81 19.06
CA GLY A 170 -3.83 -5.01 18.34
C GLY A 170 -2.30 -5.12 18.26
N ARG A 171 -1.84 -5.98 17.36
CA ARG A 171 -0.42 -6.13 17.05
C ARG A 171 0.01 -5.07 16.06
N LYS A 172 1.31 -4.71 16.09
CA LYS A 172 1.93 -3.96 14.99
C LYS A 172 1.80 -4.76 13.68
N PRO A 173 1.72 -4.09 12.53
CA PRO A 173 1.76 -4.77 11.24
C PRO A 173 3.00 -5.64 11.10
N TYR A 174 2.88 -6.77 10.38
CA TYR A 174 4.04 -7.61 10.06
C TYR A 174 5.05 -6.81 9.26
N TYR A 175 6.33 -7.10 9.47
CA TYR A 175 7.47 -6.46 8.80
C TYR A 175 7.63 -4.96 9.07
N TYR A 176 6.87 -4.38 10.01
CA TYR A 176 7.01 -2.96 10.37
C TYR A 176 8.43 -2.62 10.82
N GLU A 177 9.13 -3.54 11.44
CA GLU A 177 10.51 -3.40 11.90
C GLU A 177 11.51 -2.99 10.80
N PHE A 178 11.20 -3.31 9.54
CA PHE A 178 12.00 -2.89 8.38
C PHE A 178 11.72 -1.45 7.95
N PHE A 179 10.71 -0.82 8.52
CA PHE A 179 10.25 0.52 8.14
C PHE A 179 10.21 1.50 9.32
N GLU A 180 10.74 1.12 10.48
CA GLU A 180 10.73 1.98 11.68
C GLU A 180 11.44 3.32 11.47
N ASP A 181 12.50 3.32 10.68
CA ASP A 181 13.33 4.49 10.37
C ASP A 181 12.90 5.18 9.06
N TYR A 182 11.61 5.15 8.71
CA TYR A 182 11.13 5.68 7.43
C TYR A 182 11.49 7.14 7.16
N GLU A 183 11.80 7.92 8.19
CA GLU A 183 12.28 9.30 8.05
C GLU A 183 13.75 9.40 7.58
N LYS A 184 14.53 8.33 7.73
CA LYS A 184 15.93 8.26 7.31
C LYS A 184 16.00 7.72 5.90
N THR A 185 15.96 8.64 4.91
CA THR A 185 15.88 8.28 3.50
C THR A 185 17.07 7.47 3.00
N GLU A 186 18.25 7.61 3.62
CA GLU A 186 19.45 6.84 3.30
C GLU A 186 19.33 5.33 3.54
N ASN A 187 18.36 4.91 4.34
CA ASN A 187 18.12 3.49 4.62
C ASN A 187 17.25 2.81 3.56
N TYR A 188 16.72 3.57 2.60
CA TYR A 188 15.77 3.07 1.61
C TYR A 188 16.27 3.28 0.19
N LEU A 189 15.93 2.34 -0.69
CA LEU A 189 16.18 2.47 -2.12
C LEU A 189 15.32 3.56 -2.76
N PHE A 190 14.14 3.76 -2.19
CA PHE A 190 13.18 4.78 -2.60
C PHE A 190 12.34 5.18 -1.39
N ASN A 191 12.19 6.48 -1.16
CA ASN A 191 11.33 7.04 -0.12
C ASN A 191 10.77 8.37 -0.62
N ASN A 192 9.43 8.46 -0.68
CA ASN A 192 8.75 9.66 -1.14
C ASN A 192 7.39 9.81 -0.46
N TRP A 193 6.95 11.04 -0.31
CA TRP A 193 5.58 11.34 0.08
C TRP A 193 4.68 11.25 -1.14
N LEU A 194 3.54 10.58 -0.96
CA LEU A 194 2.47 10.48 -1.94
C LEU A 194 1.18 10.93 -1.28
N THR A 195 0.33 11.60 -2.05
CA THR A 195 -1.06 11.83 -1.66
C THR A 195 -1.92 10.75 -2.30
N GLU A 196 -2.79 10.14 -1.51
CA GLU A 196 -3.85 9.26 -2.00
C GLU A 196 -5.15 10.06 -2.03
N ASP A 197 -5.86 9.99 -3.15
CA ASP A 197 -7.17 10.63 -3.36
C ASP A 197 -7.22 12.16 -3.21
N GLY A 198 -6.13 12.82 -3.47
CA GLY A 198 -6.07 14.30 -3.54
C GLY A 198 -5.38 14.95 -2.38
#